data_dcb07e88a8e8202ce54ea63f08baa4b1
#
_entry.id   dcb07e88a8e8202ce54ea63f08baa4b1
#
_cell.length_a   1.000
_cell.length_b   1.000
_cell.length_c   1.000
_cell.angle_alpha   90.00
_cell.angle_beta   90.00
_cell.angle_gamma   90.00
#
_symmetry.space_group_name_H-M   'P 1'
#
loop_
_entity.id
_entity.type
_entity.pdbx_description
1 polymer ?
#
loop_
_entity_poly.entity_id
_entity_poly.type
_entity_poly.pdbx_seq_one_letter_code
_entity_poly.pdbx_strand_id
1 'polypeptide(L)'
;MNKIINRFFDDISPIFMIGVLLISSFFISAQDEEVEEVVVKGNVLQTDQVTALKTPVPILDVPQTVSIVTDDNIRKQGFREIGDIVRYTPGVNTSQGEGHRDAVVFRGVRSTADFFQDGNRDDVQYYRSLYNVEQVEILRGPNALLFGRGGTGGIINRVSKKATLGETFGSVDFGLDSFGANDIAVDYNTGTSGDSAVRVMIHSDSLENHRDHYDGTRLGFNPTIKIKMNESTTLDLSYEHADHERYIDRGVPTENGEPVERFEKITFGGDDNLTTLKANILRATLSKVFSDTRKGNLSIVSSDFEKMYKNYYASGYTAGATVVTMDGYLDPTERENTIISGNIVNEVGNHTLLVGVELIDTTNENFRYNTFWSTTSDDNEVFNITRPMDFSVNSAGVATSNDYTADLKSKTKSDIDVTSLYIQDQIDVSDKLKLMIGGRHDSFDITVTDVKAGSAAARKDTKFSPRAGVIFKPQDNISWYYSYSESFLPRSGEQYKKLTASAAALDPDVYESSEVG
;
A
#
# COMPACT_ATOMS: atom_id res chain seq x y z
N MET A 1 7.37 21.96 17.20
CA MET A 1 8.15 21.03 18.02
C MET A 1 7.43 20.62 19.31
N ASN A 2 6.98 21.51 20.17
CA ASN A 2 6.25 21.14 21.42
C ASN A 2 4.87 20.48 21.19
N LYS A 3 4.16 20.79 20.11
CA LYS A 3 2.87 20.14 19.75
C LYS A 3 3.05 18.69 19.27
N ILE A 4 4.15 18.40 18.56
CA ILE A 4 4.47 17.07 18.05
C ILE A 4 4.90 16.14 19.19
N ILE A 5 5.72 16.64 20.11
CA ILE A 5 6.19 15.87 21.27
C ILE A 5 5.03 15.53 22.21
N ASN A 6 4.11 16.47 22.46
CA ASN A 6 2.95 16.20 23.32
C ASN A 6 1.96 15.21 22.71
N ARG A 7 1.70 15.27 21.40
CA ARG A 7 0.88 14.24 20.70
C ARG A 7 1.52 12.85 20.77
N PHE A 8 2.85 12.78 20.66
CA PHE A 8 3.57 11.50 20.73
C PHE A 8 3.36 10.78 22.08
N PHE A 9 3.21 11.50 23.18
CA PHE A 9 3.02 10.90 24.51
C PHE A 9 1.56 10.66 24.90
N ASP A 10 0.60 11.37 24.33
CA ASP A 10 -0.82 11.23 24.68
C ASP A 10 -1.51 10.04 23.98
N ASP A 11 -1.01 9.61 22.81
CA ASP A 11 -1.59 8.51 22.00
C ASP A 11 -0.91 7.13 22.22
N ILE A 12 0.10 7.04 23.12
CA ILE A 12 0.84 5.80 23.35
C ILE A 12 0.09 4.88 24.33
N SER A 13 -0.34 3.71 23.85
CA SER A 13 -0.88 2.62 24.65
C SER A 13 0.10 2.18 25.77
N PRO A 14 -0.37 1.78 26.97
CA PRO A 14 0.49 1.31 28.08
C PRO A 14 1.43 0.14 27.72
N ILE A 15 1.08 -0.66 26.73
CA ILE A 15 1.90 -1.77 26.20
C ILE A 15 3.17 -1.22 25.50
N PHE A 16 3.09 -0.04 24.93
CA PHE A 16 4.18 0.63 24.23
C PHE A 16 5.23 1.19 25.22
N MET A 17 4.82 1.69 26.40
CA MET A 17 5.75 2.13 27.43
C MET A 17 6.66 1.01 27.95
N ILE A 18 6.18 -0.23 27.98
CA ILE A 18 6.98 -1.40 28.37
C ILE A 18 8.05 -1.71 27.31
N GLY A 19 7.74 -1.54 26.02
CA GLY A 19 8.70 -1.71 24.92
C GLY A 19 9.82 -0.67 24.94
N VAL A 20 9.50 0.59 25.19
CA VAL A 20 10.46 1.70 25.26
C VAL A 20 11.37 1.59 26.51
N LEU A 21 10.84 1.15 27.64
CA LEU A 21 11.64 0.89 28.86
C LEU A 21 12.60 -0.28 28.72
N LEU A 22 12.25 -1.29 27.93
CA LEU A 22 13.16 -2.40 27.62
C LEU A 22 14.29 -1.98 26.66
N ILE A 23 14.02 -1.03 25.75
CA ILE A 23 15.03 -0.50 24.81
C ILE A 23 16.02 0.43 25.54
N SER A 24 15.59 1.21 26.52
CA SER A 24 16.46 2.14 27.26
C SER A 24 17.53 1.46 28.11
N SER A 25 17.35 0.20 28.48
CA SER A 25 18.36 -0.59 29.21
C SER A 25 19.47 -1.16 28.30
N PHE A 26 19.35 -1.08 26.98
CA PHE A 26 20.34 -1.59 26.02
C PHE A 26 21.33 -0.54 25.51
N PHE A 27 21.13 0.75 25.79
CA PHE A 27 21.98 1.84 25.30
C PHE A 27 23.27 2.12 26.10
N ILE A 28 23.61 1.30 27.08
CA ILE A 28 24.83 1.50 27.89
C ILE A 28 25.83 0.39 27.61
N SER A 29 26.43 0.37 26.44
CA SER A 29 27.79 -0.14 26.18
C SER A 29 28.15 0.03 24.71
N ALA A 30 28.56 1.21 24.30
CA ALA A 30 29.31 1.36 23.06
C ALA A 30 30.81 1.37 23.43
N GLN A 31 31.53 0.31 23.10
CA GLN A 31 32.98 0.34 23.00
C GLN A 31 33.35 0.67 21.56
N ASP A 32 34.29 1.61 21.41
CA ASP A 32 34.88 1.98 20.11
C ASP A 32 35.58 0.76 19.50
N GLU A 33 34.96 0.15 18.48
CA GLU A 33 35.65 -0.70 17.50
C GLU A 33 35.78 0.10 16.21
N GLU A 34 37.00 0.10 15.64
CA GLU A 34 37.28 0.69 14.35
C GLU A 34 36.34 0.10 13.28
N VAL A 35 35.57 0.97 12.65
CA VAL A 35 34.67 0.61 11.54
C VAL A 35 35.55 0.24 10.35
N GLU A 36 35.72 -1.05 10.08
CA GLU A 36 36.18 -1.50 8.77
C GLU A 36 35.14 -1.07 7.72
N GLU A 37 35.59 -0.29 6.76
CA GLU A 37 34.78 0.12 5.62
C GLU A 37 34.39 -1.10 4.78
N VAL A 38 33.22 -1.67 5.05
CA VAL A 38 32.65 -2.73 4.21
C VAL A 38 32.22 -2.09 2.90
N VAL A 39 33.09 -2.12 1.92
CA VAL A 39 32.75 -1.78 0.54
C VAL A 39 31.82 -2.85 0.01
N VAL A 40 30.52 -2.68 0.22
CA VAL A 40 29.49 -3.45 -0.45
C VAL A 40 29.55 -3.07 -1.93
N LYS A 41 30.22 -3.88 -2.73
CA LYS A 41 30.13 -3.80 -4.19
C LYS A 41 28.71 -4.19 -4.55
N GLY A 42 27.82 -3.19 -4.64
CA GLY A 42 26.46 -3.37 -5.10
C GLY A 42 26.45 -3.89 -6.53
N ASN A 43 26.19 -5.17 -6.70
CA ASN A 43 25.77 -5.71 -7.99
C ASN A 43 24.34 -5.22 -8.22
N VAL A 44 24.11 -4.49 -9.30
CA VAL A 44 22.79 -3.98 -9.73
C VAL A 44 21.75 -5.10 -9.97
N LEU A 45 22.16 -6.36 -9.86
CA LEU A 45 21.34 -7.57 -10.06
C LEU A 45 21.25 -8.46 -8.80
N GLN A 46 21.50 -7.95 -7.60
CA GLN A 46 21.57 -8.78 -6.38
C GLN A 46 20.24 -9.14 -5.74
N THR A 47 19.10 -8.69 -6.25
CA THR A 47 17.80 -9.25 -5.86
C THR A 47 17.35 -10.27 -6.90
N ASP A 48 17.99 -11.41 -6.92
CA ASP A 48 17.62 -12.52 -7.81
C ASP A 48 16.29 -13.19 -7.41
N GLN A 49 15.68 -12.79 -6.30
CA GLN A 49 14.47 -13.44 -5.78
C GLN A 49 13.32 -12.46 -5.60
N VAL A 50 12.17 -12.83 -6.14
CA VAL A 50 10.90 -12.12 -5.97
C VAL A 50 10.17 -12.71 -4.77
N THR A 51 10.11 -11.99 -3.67
CA THR A 51 9.47 -12.43 -2.41
C THR A 51 7.97 -12.67 -2.59
N ALA A 52 7.32 -11.84 -3.42
CA ALA A 52 5.91 -11.95 -3.74
C ALA A 52 5.49 -13.30 -4.35
N LEU A 53 6.40 -14.03 -4.97
CA LEU A 53 6.10 -15.33 -5.60
C LEU A 53 5.97 -16.48 -4.60
N LYS A 54 6.34 -16.27 -3.34
CA LYS A 54 6.28 -17.28 -2.26
C LYS A 54 7.15 -18.52 -2.51
N THR A 55 7.85 -18.57 -3.64
CA THR A 55 8.84 -19.60 -4.01
C THR A 55 10.19 -18.93 -4.24
N PRO A 56 11.31 -19.52 -3.78
CA PRO A 56 12.64 -18.96 -3.95
C PRO A 56 13.16 -19.25 -5.38
N VAL A 57 12.60 -18.57 -6.37
CA VAL A 57 13.00 -18.73 -7.77
C VAL A 57 13.70 -17.47 -8.27
N PRO A 58 14.79 -17.59 -9.06
CA PRO A 58 15.43 -16.46 -9.72
C PRO A 58 14.45 -15.72 -10.64
N ILE A 59 14.63 -14.41 -10.82
CA ILE A 59 13.77 -13.58 -11.68
C ILE A 59 13.69 -14.10 -13.12
N LEU A 60 14.76 -14.73 -13.63
CA LEU A 60 14.79 -15.36 -14.96
C LEU A 60 13.94 -16.64 -15.05
N ASP A 61 13.47 -17.16 -13.94
CA ASP A 61 12.59 -18.34 -13.87
C ASP A 61 11.14 -17.94 -13.52
N VAL A 62 10.81 -16.66 -13.70
CA VAL A 62 9.47 -16.12 -13.49
C VAL A 62 8.81 -15.81 -14.84
N PRO A 63 7.74 -16.50 -15.23
CA PRO A 63 7.05 -16.20 -16.49
C PRO A 63 6.06 -15.04 -16.32
N GLN A 64 6.57 -13.89 -15.94
CA GLN A 64 5.78 -12.65 -15.72
C GLN A 64 6.70 -11.44 -15.76
N THR A 65 6.21 -10.31 -16.23
CA THR A 65 6.94 -9.06 -16.17
C THR A 65 7.00 -8.53 -14.73
N VAL A 66 8.19 -8.52 -14.16
CA VAL A 66 8.49 -8.03 -12.80
C VAL A 66 9.49 -6.89 -12.85
N SER A 67 9.34 -5.91 -11.98
CA SER A 67 10.36 -4.90 -11.67
C SER A 67 10.58 -4.89 -10.16
N ILE A 68 11.85 -4.78 -9.75
CA ILE A 68 12.25 -4.69 -8.35
C ILE A 68 13.01 -3.39 -8.15
N VAL A 69 12.60 -2.60 -7.16
CA VAL A 69 13.26 -1.36 -6.75
C VAL A 69 13.71 -1.53 -5.31
N THR A 70 15.01 -1.60 -5.09
CA THR A 70 15.62 -1.84 -3.78
C THR A 70 15.67 -0.58 -2.91
N ASP A 71 15.83 -0.75 -1.59
CA ASP A 71 16.07 0.34 -0.64
C ASP A 71 17.23 1.26 -1.08
N ASP A 72 18.31 0.69 -1.58
CA ASP A 72 19.45 1.46 -2.12
C ASP A 72 19.03 2.36 -3.30
N ASN A 73 18.21 1.84 -4.22
CA ASN A 73 17.69 2.64 -5.32
C ASN A 73 16.68 3.70 -4.84
N ILE A 74 15.82 3.36 -3.87
CA ILE A 74 14.86 4.30 -3.26
C ILE A 74 15.62 5.49 -2.66
N ARG A 75 16.64 5.23 -1.86
CA ARG A 75 17.47 6.27 -1.23
C ARG A 75 18.27 7.09 -2.24
N LYS A 76 18.96 6.44 -3.18
CA LYS A 76 19.78 7.11 -4.21
C LYS A 76 18.97 8.01 -5.13
N GLN A 77 17.73 7.65 -5.42
CA GLN A 77 16.83 8.43 -6.27
C GLN A 77 15.99 9.44 -5.49
N GLY A 78 16.01 9.39 -4.16
CA GLY A 78 15.19 10.24 -3.30
C GLY A 78 13.70 9.97 -3.43
N PHE A 79 13.31 8.72 -3.70
CA PHE A 79 11.90 8.34 -3.80
C PHE A 79 11.23 8.37 -2.42
N ARG A 80 10.09 9.05 -2.32
CA ARG A 80 9.34 9.21 -1.07
C ARG A 80 7.99 8.51 -1.09
N GLU A 81 7.46 8.21 -2.27
CA GLU A 81 6.12 7.65 -2.49
C GLU A 81 6.13 6.62 -3.62
N ILE A 82 5.09 5.79 -3.67
CA ILE A 82 4.91 4.80 -4.75
C ILE A 82 4.87 5.49 -6.13
N GLY A 83 4.28 6.69 -6.21
CA GLY A 83 4.24 7.48 -7.44
C GLY A 83 5.62 7.77 -8.04
N ASP A 84 6.64 7.98 -7.22
CA ASP A 84 8.00 8.22 -7.67
C ASP A 84 8.62 6.98 -8.31
N ILE A 85 8.39 5.81 -7.72
CA ILE A 85 8.89 4.52 -8.20
C ILE A 85 8.23 4.15 -9.53
N VAL A 86 6.90 4.22 -9.62
CA VAL A 86 6.18 3.76 -10.81
C VAL A 86 6.44 4.64 -12.03
N ARG A 87 6.83 5.90 -11.84
CA ARG A 87 7.23 6.82 -12.92
C ARG A 87 8.37 6.25 -13.78
N TYR A 88 9.24 5.44 -13.21
CA TYR A 88 10.36 4.79 -13.90
C TYR A 88 10.07 3.33 -14.27
N THR A 89 8.85 2.86 -14.07
CA THR A 89 8.48 1.46 -14.33
C THR A 89 7.72 1.33 -15.65
N PRO A 90 8.26 0.68 -16.69
CA PRO A 90 7.57 0.54 -17.97
C PRO A 90 6.21 -0.14 -17.84
N GLY A 91 5.18 0.42 -18.50
CA GLY A 91 3.81 -0.11 -18.48
C GLY A 91 3.04 0.16 -17.18
N VAL A 92 3.59 0.98 -16.29
CA VAL A 92 2.90 1.45 -15.08
C VAL A 92 2.95 2.96 -15.04
N ASN A 93 1.87 3.57 -14.60
CA ASN A 93 1.77 5.01 -14.40
C ASN A 93 1.02 5.28 -13.10
N THR A 94 0.99 6.53 -12.66
CA THR A 94 0.22 6.97 -11.51
C THR A 94 -0.83 7.98 -11.93
N SER A 95 -1.95 8.00 -11.23
CA SER A 95 -2.92 9.09 -11.28
C SER A 95 -2.85 9.90 -9.99
N GLN A 96 -3.45 11.07 -9.98
CA GLN A 96 -3.44 11.98 -8.83
C GLN A 96 -4.01 11.36 -7.53
N GLY A 97 -4.79 10.27 -7.61
CA GLY A 97 -5.34 9.59 -6.43
C GLY A 97 -6.30 10.44 -5.60
N GLU A 98 -6.91 11.47 -6.22
CA GLU A 98 -7.75 12.46 -5.57
C GLU A 98 -7.03 13.22 -4.43
N GLY A 99 -5.68 13.27 -4.49
CA GLY A 99 -4.85 13.99 -3.51
C GLY A 99 -4.72 13.31 -2.14
N HIS A 100 -5.18 12.04 -1.98
CA HIS A 100 -5.17 11.38 -0.67
C HIS A 100 -4.73 9.92 -0.67
N ARG A 101 -4.37 9.35 -1.83
CA ARG A 101 -4.01 7.92 -1.94
C ARG A 101 -3.10 7.64 -3.12
N ASP A 102 -2.34 6.55 -3.02
CA ASP A 102 -1.72 5.95 -4.18
C ASP A 102 -2.80 5.45 -5.15
N ALA A 103 -2.61 5.71 -6.43
CA ALA A 103 -3.48 5.25 -7.49
C ALA A 103 -2.64 4.92 -8.72
N VAL A 104 -2.48 3.64 -8.99
CA VAL A 104 -1.64 3.13 -10.08
C VAL A 104 -2.47 2.74 -11.29
N VAL A 105 -1.85 2.84 -12.46
CA VAL A 105 -2.45 2.43 -13.73
C VAL A 105 -1.51 1.44 -14.38
N PHE A 106 -1.90 0.17 -14.38
CA PHE A 106 -1.15 -0.91 -15.02
C PHE A 106 -1.70 -1.15 -16.43
N ARG A 107 -0.90 -0.88 -17.48
CA ARG A 107 -1.28 -1.14 -18.88
C ARG A 107 -2.71 -0.64 -19.21
N GLY A 108 -3.10 0.53 -18.65
CA GLY A 108 -4.42 1.13 -18.82
C GLY A 108 -5.48 0.77 -17.77
N VAL A 109 -5.22 -0.22 -16.93
CA VAL A 109 -6.13 -0.61 -15.83
C VAL A 109 -5.76 0.14 -14.55
N ARG A 110 -6.66 1.00 -14.06
CA ARG A 110 -6.46 1.76 -12.82
C ARG A 110 -6.86 0.91 -11.61
N SER A 111 -6.05 0.99 -10.55
CA SER A 111 -6.36 0.42 -9.24
C SER A 111 -5.94 1.34 -8.11
N THR A 112 -6.69 1.28 -7.01
CA THR A 112 -6.39 1.96 -5.73
C THR A 112 -6.27 0.97 -4.56
N ALA A 113 -6.36 -0.34 -4.84
CA ALA A 113 -6.42 -1.40 -3.84
C ALA A 113 -5.47 -2.59 -4.11
N ASP A 114 -4.68 -2.53 -5.19
CA ASP A 114 -3.79 -3.62 -5.56
C ASP A 114 -2.39 -3.44 -4.96
N PHE A 115 -2.38 -3.13 -3.66
CA PHE A 115 -1.18 -2.99 -2.84
C PHE A 115 -1.10 -4.12 -1.84
N PHE A 116 0.14 -4.56 -1.61
CA PHE A 116 0.47 -5.64 -0.69
C PHE A 116 1.70 -5.27 0.13
N GLN A 117 1.83 -5.89 1.30
CA GLN A 117 3.02 -5.81 2.12
C GLN A 117 3.38 -7.21 2.61
N ASP A 118 4.60 -7.66 2.31
CA ASP A 118 5.06 -9.03 2.57
C ASP A 118 4.10 -10.11 2.04
N GLY A 119 3.48 -9.85 0.88
CA GLY A 119 2.49 -10.72 0.24
C GLY A 119 1.10 -10.72 0.87
N ASN A 120 0.85 -9.94 1.93
CA ASN A 120 -0.46 -9.76 2.53
C ASN A 120 -1.13 -8.48 1.98
N ARG A 121 -2.44 -8.51 1.83
CA ARG A 121 -3.22 -7.40 1.26
C ARG A 121 -3.17 -6.15 2.14
N ASP A 122 -2.93 -5.00 1.49
CA ASP A 122 -2.97 -3.65 2.04
C ASP A 122 -3.78 -2.76 1.10
N ASP A 123 -5.12 -2.88 1.15
CA ASP A 123 -6.04 -2.24 0.21
C ASP A 123 -6.74 -0.98 0.74
N VAL A 124 -6.34 -0.49 1.90
CA VAL A 124 -6.78 0.83 2.39
C VAL A 124 -6.20 1.93 1.51
N GLN A 125 -6.99 2.97 1.26
CA GLN A 125 -6.61 4.07 0.39
C GLN A 125 -5.82 5.14 1.15
N TYR A 126 -4.49 5.14 1.04
CA TYR A 126 -3.58 6.15 1.61
C TYR A 126 -2.28 6.23 0.79
N TYR A 127 -1.45 7.24 1.06
CA TYR A 127 -0.09 7.30 0.53
C TYR A 127 0.86 6.51 1.42
N ARG A 128 1.56 5.54 0.83
CA ARG A 128 2.44 4.61 1.53
C ARG A 128 3.85 5.16 1.64
N SER A 129 4.36 5.24 2.86
CA SER A 129 5.76 5.59 3.11
C SER A 129 6.70 4.45 2.72
N LEU A 130 7.96 4.81 2.42
CA LEU A 130 8.99 3.87 1.94
C LEU A 130 10.15 3.66 2.94
N TYR A 131 10.16 4.33 4.09
CA TYR A 131 11.27 4.30 5.06
C TYR A 131 11.57 2.91 5.64
N ASN A 132 10.54 2.06 5.76
CA ASN A 132 10.60 0.72 6.34
C ASN A 132 10.58 -0.40 5.28
N VAL A 133 10.89 -0.05 4.02
CA VAL A 133 10.80 -0.96 2.87
C VAL A 133 12.20 -1.38 2.42
N GLU A 134 12.44 -2.68 2.32
CA GLU A 134 13.66 -3.29 1.77
C GLU A 134 13.67 -3.26 0.25
N GLN A 135 12.51 -3.53 -0.35
CA GLN A 135 12.30 -3.45 -1.80
C GLN A 135 10.83 -3.30 -2.14
N VAL A 136 10.56 -2.72 -3.30
CA VAL A 136 9.24 -2.68 -3.93
C VAL A 136 9.25 -3.58 -5.15
N GLU A 137 8.34 -4.54 -5.19
CA GLU A 137 8.14 -5.48 -6.28
C GLU A 137 6.89 -5.08 -7.06
N ILE A 138 7.01 -4.92 -8.38
CA ILE A 138 5.94 -4.49 -9.26
C ILE A 138 5.71 -5.61 -10.27
N LEU A 139 4.63 -6.35 -10.09
CA LEU A 139 4.23 -7.46 -10.96
C LEU A 139 3.10 -6.98 -11.87
N ARG A 140 3.27 -7.13 -13.17
CA ARG A 140 2.30 -6.69 -14.17
C ARG A 140 1.47 -7.87 -14.67
N GLY A 141 0.20 -7.59 -14.96
CA GLY A 141 -0.79 -8.60 -15.34
C GLY A 141 -1.49 -9.26 -14.15
N PRO A 142 -2.65 -9.88 -14.38
CA PRO A 142 -3.43 -10.59 -13.36
C PRO A 142 -2.62 -11.68 -12.66
N ASN A 143 -2.75 -11.80 -11.34
CA ASN A 143 -2.05 -12.82 -10.57
C ASN A 143 -2.84 -13.24 -9.32
N ALA A 144 -4.07 -13.75 -9.53
CA ALA A 144 -4.89 -14.18 -8.40
C ALA A 144 -4.32 -15.39 -7.68
N LEU A 145 -3.55 -16.25 -8.33
CA LEU A 145 -2.98 -17.44 -7.68
C LEU A 145 -2.23 -17.06 -6.39
N LEU A 146 -1.43 -16.01 -6.42
CA LEU A 146 -0.63 -15.60 -5.26
C LEU A 146 -1.30 -14.54 -4.39
N PHE A 147 -2.14 -13.69 -4.98
CA PHE A 147 -2.67 -12.47 -4.34
C PHE A 147 -4.19 -12.46 -4.17
N GLY A 148 -4.90 -13.48 -4.69
CA GLY A 148 -6.36 -13.56 -4.63
C GLY A 148 -7.04 -12.52 -5.51
N ARG A 149 -8.19 -12.05 -5.07
CA ARG A 149 -9.01 -11.06 -5.78
C ARG A 149 -8.27 -9.74 -6.05
N GLY A 150 -8.67 -9.00 -7.07
CA GLY A 150 -8.00 -7.78 -7.51
C GLY A 150 -6.73 -8.09 -8.31
N GLY A 151 -5.76 -7.18 -8.34
CA GLY A 151 -4.55 -7.35 -9.15
C GLY A 151 -4.87 -7.42 -10.63
N THR A 152 -5.91 -6.74 -11.08
CA THR A 152 -6.50 -6.90 -12.40
C THR A 152 -5.54 -6.49 -13.53
N GLY A 153 -4.76 -5.45 -13.30
CA GLY A 153 -3.69 -5.00 -14.21
C GLY A 153 -2.29 -5.31 -13.70
N GLY A 154 -2.16 -5.62 -12.42
CA GLY A 154 -0.89 -5.87 -11.72
C GLY A 154 -1.00 -5.56 -10.24
N ILE A 155 0.10 -5.76 -9.51
CA ILE A 155 0.19 -5.48 -8.07
C ILE A 155 1.51 -4.78 -7.73
N ILE A 156 1.49 -4.05 -6.61
CA ILE A 156 2.70 -3.54 -5.95
C ILE A 156 2.81 -4.21 -4.59
N ASN A 157 3.91 -4.92 -4.37
CA ASN A 157 4.24 -5.53 -3.10
C ASN A 157 5.43 -4.81 -2.46
N ARG A 158 5.24 -4.28 -1.25
CA ARG A 158 6.30 -3.74 -0.41
C ARG A 158 6.87 -4.86 0.45
N VAL A 159 8.16 -5.09 0.39
CA VAL A 159 8.87 -6.02 1.26
C VAL A 159 9.43 -5.25 2.44
N SER A 160 9.02 -5.58 3.63
CA SER A 160 9.41 -4.87 4.85
C SER A 160 10.85 -5.18 5.27
N LYS A 161 11.57 -4.17 5.75
CA LYS A 161 12.83 -4.34 6.45
C LYS A 161 12.62 -5.18 7.72
N LYS A 162 13.50 -6.16 7.96
CA LYS A 162 13.45 -7.05 9.12
C LYS A 162 14.72 -6.92 9.94
N ALA A 163 14.66 -7.30 11.22
CA ALA A 163 15.83 -7.38 12.06
C ALA A 163 16.79 -8.47 11.56
N THR A 164 18.10 -8.21 11.61
CA THR A 164 19.18 -9.09 11.14
C THR A 164 19.97 -9.63 12.32
N LEU A 165 20.08 -10.95 12.42
CA LEU A 165 20.80 -11.63 13.49
C LEU A 165 22.30 -11.44 13.35
N GLY A 166 22.99 -11.25 14.48
CA GLY A 166 24.45 -11.21 14.53
C GLY A 166 25.09 -9.94 13.95
N GLU A 167 24.29 -8.96 13.55
CA GLU A 167 24.78 -7.72 12.94
C GLU A 167 24.33 -6.50 13.74
N THR A 168 25.17 -5.48 13.78
CA THR A 168 24.81 -4.15 14.30
C THR A 168 25.16 -3.11 13.24
N PHE A 169 24.16 -2.38 12.81
CA PHE A 169 24.30 -1.30 11.83
C PHE A 169 23.24 -0.23 12.05
N GLY A 170 23.45 0.94 11.45
CA GLY A 170 22.46 1.99 11.49
C GLY A 170 22.72 3.05 10.44
N SER A 171 21.66 3.77 10.10
CA SER A 171 21.72 4.96 9.26
C SER A 171 20.82 6.06 9.78
N VAL A 172 21.18 7.29 9.47
CA VAL A 172 20.33 8.47 9.61
C VAL A 172 20.33 9.17 8.26
N ASP A 173 19.17 9.24 7.66
CA ASP A 173 18.95 9.92 6.39
C ASP A 173 18.23 11.25 6.67
N PHE A 174 18.69 12.32 6.04
CA PHE A 174 18.10 13.64 6.13
C PHE A 174 17.90 14.22 4.73
N GLY A 175 16.69 14.69 4.44
CA GLY A 175 16.34 15.32 3.18
C GLY A 175 15.82 16.74 3.37
N LEU A 176 16.09 17.58 2.37
CA LEU A 176 15.59 18.96 2.25
C LEU A 176 15.41 19.29 0.78
N ASP A 177 14.31 19.94 0.44
CA ASP A 177 14.09 20.42 -0.92
C ASP A 177 13.97 21.95 -1.02
N SER A 178 13.86 22.47 -2.24
CA SER A 178 13.77 23.90 -2.51
C SER A 178 12.42 24.53 -2.14
N PHE A 179 11.41 23.74 -1.79
CA PHE A 179 10.10 24.23 -1.38
C PHE A 179 9.98 24.34 0.15
N GLY A 180 10.93 23.75 0.90
CA GLY A 180 10.92 23.72 2.36
C GLY A 180 10.52 22.37 2.95
N ALA A 181 10.13 21.40 2.11
CA ALA A 181 9.88 20.05 2.57
C ALA A 181 11.17 19.44 3.14
N ASN A 182 11.04 18.73 4.24
CA ASN A 182 12.17 18.10 4.91
C ASN A 182 11.76 16.77 5.50
N ASP A 183 12.72 15.85 5.59
CA ASP A 183 12.52 14.54 6.18
C ASP A 183 13.73 14.10 7.00
N ILE A 184 13.46 13.26 7.97
CA ILE A 184 14.46 12.52 8.73
C ILE A 184 14.00 11.08 8.87
N ALA A 185 14.90 10.14 8.57
CA ALA A 185 14.69 8.71 8.82
C ALA A 185 15.86 8.15 9.62
N VAL A 186 15.55 7.31 10.59
CA VAL A 186 16.52 6.55 11.39
C VAL A 186 16.23 5.08 11.23
N ASP A 187 17.25 4.30 10.94
CA ASP A 187 17.19 2.84 10.84
C ASP A 187 18.34 2.27 11.66
N TYR A 188 18.03 1.51 12.69
CA TYR A 188 19.05 0.94 13.58
C TYR A 188 18.73 -0.51 13.90
N ASN A 189 19.70 -1.40 13.63
CA ASN A 189 19.65 -2.82 13.93
C ASN A 189 20.70 -3.19 14.97
N THR A 190 20.33 -4.01 15.93
CA THR A 190 21.26 -4.62 16.87
C THR A 190 20.95 -6.11 17.06
N GLY A 191 21.91 -6.96 16.73
CA GLY A 191 21.87 -8.40 16.95
C GLY A 191 22.64 -8.74 18.23
N THR A 192 21.93 -9.12 19.30
CA THR A 192 22.57 -9.25 20.63
C THR A 192 23.36 -10.55 20.81
N SER A 193 22.82 -11.71 20.49
CA SER A 193 23.44 -13.00 20.87
C SER A 193 23.55 -14.02 19.75
N GLY A 194 23.32 -13.62 18.50
CA GLY A 194 23.19 -14.55 17.37
C GLY A 194 21.82 -15.23 17.27
N ASP A 195 21.06 -15.27 18.37
CA ASP A 195 19.72 -15.89 18.41
C ASP A 195 18.57 -14.87 18.43
N SER A 196 18.87 -13.60 18.65
CA SER A 196 17.87 -12.53 18.61
C SER A 196 18.45 -11.22 18.05
N ALA A 197 17.60 -10.46 17.40
CA ALA A 197 17.92 -9.12 16.91
C ALA A 197 16.69 -8.21 17.00
N VAL A 198 16.97 -6.91 17.18
CA VAL A 198 15.97 -5.86 17.15
C VAL A 198 16.39 -4.83 16.11
N ARG A 199 15.46 -4.38 15.26
CA ARG A 199 15.64 -3.25 14.36
C ARG A 199 14.54 -2.23 14.61
N VAL A 200 14.89 -0.97 14.69
CA VAL A 200 13.95 0.12 14.91
C VAL A 200 14.09 1.12 13.77
N MET A 201 12.99 1.40 13.11
CA MET A 201 12.91 2.39 12.06
C MET A 201 11.95 3.50 12.47
N ILE A 202 12.38 4.75 12.34
CA ILE A 202 11.60 5.94 12.66
C ILE A 202 11.71 6.89 11.48
N HIS A 203 10.61 7.50 11.11
CA HIS A 203 10.56 8.48 10.04
C HIS A 203 9.64 9.63 10.42
N SER A 204 10.06 10.85 10.11
CA SER A 204 9.24 12.05 10.21
C SER A 204 9.52 12.94 9.03
N ASP A 205 8.51 13.40 8.34
CA ASP A 205 8.65 14.40 7.29
C ASP A 205 7.62 15.52 7.38
N SER A 206 7.98 16.64 6.76
CA SER A 206 7.13 17.78 6.49
C SER A 206 7.04 17.94 4.97
N LEU A 207 5.82 17.95 4.45
CA LEU A 207 5.53 18.03 3.03
C LEU A 207 5.32 19.48 2.62
N GLU A 208 5.94 19.88 1.51
CA GLU A 208 5.75 21.17 0.86
C GLU A 208 5.89 21.00 -0.65
N ASN A 209 5.32 21.86 -1.47
CA ASN A 209 5.55 21.90 -2.91
C ASN A 209 5.32 23.30 -3.50
N HIS A 210 5.26 23.43 -4.83
CA HIS A 210 5.08 24.70 -5.54
C HIS A 210 3.67 25.30 -5.43
N ARG A 211 2.70 24.59 -4.85
CA ARG A 211 1.30 25.02 -4.75
C ARG A 211 1.08 25.83 -3.48
N ASP A 212 0.15 26.81 -3.56
CA ASP A 212 -0.27 27.54 -2.38
C ASP A 212 -0.95 26.58 -1.37
N HIS A 213 -0.74 26.76 -0.08
CA HIS A 213 -1.35 25.97 1.02
C HIS A 213 -1.07 24.46 1.04
N TYR A 214 -0.20 23.95 0.15
CA TYR A 214 0.12 22.54 0.21
C TYR A 214 1.14 22.28 1.31
N ASP A 215 0.71 21.57 2.33
CA ASP A 215 1.54 21.14 3.47
C ASP A 215 1.12 19.75 3.95
N GLY A 216 1.83 19.22 4.90
CA GLY A 216 1.50 17.96 5.56
C GLY A 216 2.63 17.46 6.44
N THR A 217 2.31 16.48 7.26
CA THR A 217 3.27 15.77 8.11
C THR A 217 3.03 14.28 8.05
N ARG A 218 4.10 13.48 8.08
CA ARG A 218 4.03 12.04 8.24
C ARG A 218 4.97 11.59 9.35
N LEU A 219 4.45 10.77 10.25
CA LEU A 219 5.22 10.08 11.26
C LEU A 219 5.09 8.58 11.04
N GLY A 220 6.21 7.87 11.04
CA GLY A 220 6.28 6.42 10.98
C GLY A 220 7.17 5.86 12.09
N PHE A 221 6.73 4.78 12.72
CA PHE A 221 7.50 4.04 13.70
C PHE A 221 7.32 2.54 13.49
N ASN A 222 8.42 1.82 13.25
CA ASN A 222 8.37 0.40 12.95
C ASN A 222 9.49 -0.38 13.65
N PRO A 223 9.30 -0.84 14.90
CA PRO A 223 10.16 -1.81 15.54
C PRO A 223 9.92 -3.20 14.96
N THR A 224 11.00 -3.95 14.75
CA THR A 224 10.97 -5.35 14.35
C THR A 224 11.88 -6.20 15.25
N ILE A 225 11.50 -7.43 15.49
CA ILE A 225 12.26 -8.38 16.31
C ILE A 225 12.37 -9.68 15.53
N LYS A 226 13.58 -10.22 15.44
CA LYS A 226 13.81 -11.58 14.95
C LYS A 226 14.32 -12.46 16.07
N ILE A 227 13.74 -13.64 16.22
CA ILE A 227 14.11 -14.64 17.23
C ILE A 227 14.40 -15.95 16.50
N LYS A 228 15.62 -16.46 16.62
CA LYS A 228 15.98 -17.82 16.23
C LYS A 228 15.56 -18.76 17.36
N MET A 229 14.42 -19.41 17.21
CA MET A 229 13.89 -20.34 18.23
C MET A 229 14.71 -21.61 18.29
N ASN A 230 15.26 -22.05 17.17
CA ASN A 230 16.21 -23.15 17.02
C ASN A 230 16.85 -23.07 15.62
N GLU A 231 17.74 -24.01 15.25
CA GLU A 231 18.47 -24.01 13.97
C GLU A 231 17.56 -24.04 12.74
N SER A 232 16.32 -24.49 12.88
CA SER A 232 15.38 -24.62 11.76
C SER A 232 14.15 -23.71 11.84
N THR A 233 14.02 -22.89 12.91
CA THR A 233 12.79 -22.12 13.14
C THR A 233 13.12 -20.71 13.58
N THR A 234 12.60 -19.73 12.87
CA THR A 234 12.69 -18.30 13.20
C THR A 234 11.31 -17.69 13.35
N LEU A 235 11.20 -16.73 14.27
CA LEU A 235 10.02 -15.89 14.46
C LEU A 235 10.41 -14.44 14.17
N ASP A 236 9.73 -13.82 13.22
CA ASP A 236 9.79 -12.40 12.93
C ASP A 236 8.53 -11.72 13.48
N LEU A 237 8.71 -10.68 14.29
CA LEU A 237 7.65 -9.84 14.83
C LEU A 237 7.86 -8.41 14.33
N SER A 238 6.80 -7.73 13.98
CA SER A 238 6.83 -6.32 13.54
C SER A 238 5.58 -5.59 14.02
N TYR A 239 5.77 -4.38 14.50
CA TYR A 239 4.70 -3.42 14.71
C TYR A 239 4.98 -2.18 13.88
N GLU A 240 3.98 -1.68 13.18
CA GLU A 240 4.06 -0.45 12.40
C GLU A 240 2.97 0.50 12.85
N HIS A 241 3.38 1.72 13.21
CA HIS A 241 2.49 2.84 13.47
C HIS A 241 2.74 3.91 12.43
N ALA A 242 1.67 4.42 11.83
CA ALA A 242 1.70 5.56 10.93
C ALA A 242 0.67 6.61 11.37
N ASP A 243 1.09 7.88 11.42
CA ASP A 243 0.22 9.04 11.65
C ASP A 243 0.54 10.08 10.57
N HIS A 244 -0.40 10.30 9.66
CA HIS A 244 -0.25 11.18 8.51
C HIS A 244 -1.34 12.24 8.51
N GLU A 245 -0.95 13.46 8.21
CA GLU A 245 -1.84 14.56 7.88
C GLU A 245 -1.30 15.25 6.62
N ARG A 246 -2.16 15.50 5.63
CA ARG A 246 -1.76 16.09 4.36
C ARG A 246 -2.87 16.96 3.81
N TYR A 247 -2.50 18.11 3.27
CA TYR A 247 -3.39 18.93 2.45
C TYR A 247 -3.83 18.15 1.20
N ILE A 248 -5.11 18.23 0.86
CA ILE A 248 -5.65 17.59 -0.35
C ILE A 248 -5.65 18.58 -1.49
N ASP A 249 -4.76 18.37 -2.44
CA ASP A 249 -4.74 19.08 -3.71
C ASP A 249 -5.32 18.18 -4.83
N ARG A 250 -6.46 18.56 -5.35
CA ARG A 250 -7.12 17.84 -6.46
C ARG A 250 -6.73 18.35 -7.85
N GLY A 251 -5.73 19.23 -7.92
CA GLY A 251 -5.21 19.81 -9.14
C GLY A 251 -5.96 21.05 -9.59
N VAL A 252 -5.78 21.41 -10.86
CA VAL A 252 -6.35 22.60 -11.49
C VAL A 252 -7.43 22.24 -12.51
N PRO A 253 -8.38 23.13 -12.81
CA PRO A 253 -9.30 22.98 -13.93
C PRO A 253 -8.59 22.79 -15.27
N THR A 254 -9.29 22.24 -16.24
CA THR A 254 -8.78 22.01 -17.60
C THR A 254 -9.49 22.87 -18.64
N GLU A 255 -8.76 23.29 -19.67
CA GLU A 255 -9.29 23.89 -20.89
C GLU A 255 -8.88 23.01 -22.08
N ASN A 256 -9.82 22.63 -22.92
CA ASN A 256 -9.59 21.81 -24.12
C ASN A 256 -8.82 20.49 -23.82
N GLY A 257 -8.99 19.93 -22.62
CA GLY A 257 -8.32 18.70 -22.19
C GLY A 257 -6.93 18.90 -21.58
N GLU A 258 -6.42 20.14 -21.51
CA GLU A 258 -5.14 20.48 -20.94
C GLU A 258 -5.32 21.22 -19.60
N PRO A 259 -4.41 21.03 -18.61
CA PRO A 259 -4.42 21.81 -17.37
C PRO A 259 -4.27 23.32 -17.66
N VAL A 260 -4.97 24.14 -16.90
CA VAL A 260 -4.87 25.59 -17.03
C VAL A 260 -3.60 26.09 -16.34
N GLU A 261 -2.51 26.30 -17.07
CA GLU A 261 -1.19 26.66 -16.53
C GLU A 261 -1.19 27.90 -15.63
N ARG A 262 -2.02 28.92 -15.95
CA ARG A 262 -2.12 30.13 -15.11
C ARG A 262 -2.59 29.87 -13.68
N PHE A 263 -3.14 28.69 -13.43
CA PHE A 263 -3.60 28.23 -12.10
C PHE A 263 -2.60 27.29 -11.41
N GLU A 264 -1.43 27.06 -11.97
CA GLU A 264 -0.45 26.08 -11.46
C GLU A 264 -0.12 26.21 -9.97
N LYS A 265 -0.21 27.44 -9.42
CA LYS A 265 0.09 27.71 -8.00
C LYS A 265 -1.16 27.79 -7.11
N ILE A 266 -2.35 27.86 -7.71
CA ILE A 266 -3.61 28.01 -6.98
C ILE A 266 -4.11 26.63 -6.53
N THR A 267 -4.33 26.45 -5.24
CA THR A 267 -5.07 25.31 -4.71
C THR A 267 -6.56 25.58 -4.75
N PHE A 268 -7.32 24.69 -5.39
CA PHE A 268 -8.78 24.75 -5.46
C PHE A 268 -9.35 23.95 -4.29
N GLY A 269 -9.21 24.50 -3.08
CA GLY A 269 -9.64 23.90 -1.83
C GLY A 269 -9.44 24.87 -0.68
N GLY A 270 -10.14 24.67 0.42
CA GLY A 270 -10.03 25.50 1.61
C GLY A 270 -8.84 25.10 2.48
N ASP A 271 -8.50 25.92 3.48
CA ASP A 271 -7.43 25.70 4.44
C ASP A 271 -7.61 24.38 5.24
N ASP A 272 -8.84 23.84 5.24
CA ASP A 272 -9.22 22.61 5.93
C ASP A 272 -9.44 21.41 4.99
N ASN A 273 -8.95 21.49 3.75
CA ASN A 273 -8.86 20.35 2.83
C ASN A 273 -7.78 19.37 3.29
N LEU A 274 -8.15 18.44 4.15
CA LEU A 274 -7.20 17.54 4.80
C LEU A 274 -7.56 16.07 4.63
N THR A 275 -6.55 15.24 4.46
CA THR A 275 -6.63 13.80 4.72
C THR A 275 -5.77 13.45 5.91
N THR A 276 -6.32 12.67 6.84
CA THR A 276 -5.58 12.08 7.95
C THR A 276 -5.60 10.57 7.86
N LEU A 277 -4.57 9.93 8.38
CA LEU A 277 -4.48 8.49 8.55
C LEU A 277 -3.81 8.19 9.87
N LYS A 278 -4.45 7.33 10.67
CA LYS A 278 -3.77 6.60 11.74
C LYS A 278 -3.86 5.12 11.41
N ALA A 279 -2.71 4.42 11.46
CA ALA A 279 -2.65 3.00 11.21
C ALA A 279 -1.79 2.31 12.26
N ASN A 280 -2.27 1.15 12.74
CA ASN A 280 -1.56 0.26 13.64
C ASN A 280 -1.56 -1.13 13.02
N ILE A 281 -0.39 -1.69 12.74
CA ILE A 281 -0.27 -2.96 12.03
C ILE A 281 0.71 -3.86 12.79
N LEU A 282 0.21 -4.97 13.29
CA LEU A 282 0.99 -6.01 13.94
C LEU A 282 1.17 -7.19 13.00
N ARG A 283 2.40 -7.67 12.85
CA ARG A 283 2.74 -8.84 12.03
C ARG A 283 3.57 -9.83 12.85
N ALA A 284 3.25 -11.12 12.69
CA ALA A 284 4.04 -12.21 13.24
C ALA A 284 4.21 -13.26 12.14
N THR A 285 5.45 -13.62 11.82
CA THR A 285 5.76 -14.64 10.81
C THR A 285 6.67 -15.70 11.40
N LEU A 286 6.18 -16.93 11.47
CA LEU A 286 6.96 -18.11 11.84
C LEU A 286 7.45 -18.78 10.56
N SER A 287 8.77 -18.86 10.39
CA SER A 287 9.43 -19.55 9.27
C SER A 287 10.10 -20.80 9.77
N LYS A 288 9.91 -21.93 9.05
CA LYS A 288 10.48 -23.22 9.42
C LYS A 288 11.09 -23.95 8.22
N VAL A 289 12.33 -24.40 8.39
CA VAL A 289 13.00 -25.35 7.51
C VAL A 289 12.75 -26.75 8.07
N PHE A 290 11.98 -27.57 7.36
CA PHE A 290 11.69 -28.96 7.79
C PHE A 290 12.78 -29.92 7.32
N SER A 291 13.38 -29.63 6.16
CA SER A 291 14.50 -30.33 5.55
C SER A 291 15.16 -29.42 4.51
N ASP A 292 16.26 -29.84 3.89
CA ASP A 292 16.93 -29.09 2.82
C ASP A 292 16.00 -28.80 1.64
N THR A 293 14.99 -29.65 1.42
CA THR A 293 14.03 -29.55 0.33
C THR A 293 12.63 -29.08 0.73
N ARG A 294 12.38 -28.82 2.03
CA ARG A 294 11.05 -28.42 2.51
C ARG A 294 11.12 -27.27 3.47
N LYS A 295 10.45 -26.17 3.11
CA LYS A 295 10.34 -24.94 3.91
C LYS A 295 8.87 -24.53 4.00
N GLY A 296 8.52 -23.84 5.05
CA GLY A 296 7.17 -23.27 5.18
C GLY A 296 7.16 -22.05 6.09
N ASN A 297 6.11 -21.27 5.95
CA ASN A 297 5.84 -20.15 6.83
C ASN A 297 4.36 -20.08 7.23
N LEU A 298 4.13 -19.45 8.37
CA LEU A 298 2.82 -19.07 8.87
C LEU A 298 2.90 -17.61 9.29
N SER A 299 2.05 -16.77 8.72
CA SER A 299 1.97 -15.34 9.01
C SER A 299 0.60 -14.97 9.56
N ILE A 300 0.60 -14.09 10.55
CA ILE A 300 -0.60 -13.45 11.09
C ILE A 300 -0.39 -11.95 11.02
N VAL A 301 -1.34 -11.25 10.43
CA VAL A 301 -1.38 -9.78 10.35
C VAL A 301 -2.68 -9.31 10.98
N SER A 302 -2.59 -8.39 11.93
CA SER A 302 -3.73 -7.65 12.47
C SER A 302 -3.50 -6.18 12.24
N SER A 303 -4.46 -5.49 11.66
CA SER A 303 -4.32 -4.07 11.33
C SER A 303 -5.61 -3.30 11.60
N ASP A 304 -5.42 -2.08 12.08
CA ASP A 304 -6.45 -1.09 12.35
C ASP A 304 -6.11 0.21 11.63
N PHE A 305 -7.07 0.76 10.91
CA PHE A 305 -6.93 1.99 10.14
C PHE A 305 -8.07 2.94 10.45
N GLU A 306 -7.74 4.14 10.85
CA GLU A 306 -8.65 5.27 10.97
C GLU A 306 -8.23 6.34 9.96
N LYS A 307 -9.13 6.72 9.08
CA LYS A 307 -8.86 7.66 8.01
C LYS A 307 -9.99 8.67 7.86
N MET A 308 -9.63 9.92 7.64
CA MET A 308 -10.52 10.98 7.21
C MET A 308 -10.05 11.54 5.86
N TYR A 309 -10.98 11.84 4.98
CA TYR A 309 -10.77 12.55 3.72
C TYR A 309 -11.81 13.67 3.61
N LYS A 310 -11.37 14.91 3.76
CA LYS A 310 -12.23 16.11 3.78
C LYS A 310 -11.75 17.09 2.73
N ASN A 311 -12.58 17.39 1.76
CA ASN A 311 -12.18 18.29 0.68
C ASN A 311 -13.38 18.97 0.02
N TYR A 312 -13.09 20.06 -0.68
CA TYR A 312 -13.81 20.51 -1.85
C TYR A 312 -12.83 20.80 -2.99
N TYR A 313 -13.33 20.78 -4.21
CA TYR A 313 -12.54 20.81 -5.43
C TYR A 313 -13.29 21.49 -6.57
N ALA A 314 -12.55 21.93 -7.60
CA ALA A 314 -13.14 22.47 -8.82
C ALA A 314 -13.93 21.38 -9.58
N SER A 315 -15.26 21.44 -9.56
CA SER A 315 -16.16 20.50 -10.25
C SER A 315 -16.65 21.01 -11.59
N GLY A 316 -16.67 22.35 -11.79
CA GLY A 316 -17.10 22.96 -13.05
C GLY A 316 -16.31 24.23 -13.36
N TYR A 317 -15.77 24.29 -14.58
CA TYR A 317 -15.03 25.44 -15.09
C TYR A 317 -15.26 25.59 -16.58
N THR A 318 -15.51 26.84 -17.02
CA THR A 318 -15.63 27.20 -18.43
C THR A 318 -14.35 27.90 -18.87
N ALA A 319 -13.80 27.54 -20.02
CA ALA A 319 -12.61 28.15 -20.58
C ALA A 319 -12.68 29.69 -20.58
N GLY A 320 -11.64 30.33 -20.04
CA GLY A 320 -11.54 31.77 -19.90
C GLY A 320 -12.36 32.39 -18.76
N ALA A 321 -13.14 31.62 -18.01
CA ALA A 321 -13.92 32.16 -16.89
C ALA A 321 -13.01 32.63 -15.73
N THR A 322 -13.53 33.58 -14.95
CA THR A 322 -12.95 34.07 -13.71
C THR A 322 -13.61 33.46 -12.47
N VAL A 323 -14.53 32.53 -12.69
CA VAL A 323 -15.28 31.82 -11.65
C VAL A 323 -15.17 30.33 -11.84
N VAL A 324 -15.34 29.60 -10.76
CA VAL A 324 -15.29 28.12 -10.70
C VAL A 324 -16.42 27.60 -9.81
N THR A 325 -17.04 26.49 -10.23
CA THR A 325 -17.97 25.75 -9.38
C THR A 325 -17.16 24.79 -8.51
N MET A 326 -17.39 24.85 -7.22
CA MET A 326 -16.80 23.95 -6.23
C MET A 326 -17.85 22.95 -5.77
N ASP A 327 -17.40 21.71 -5.57
CA ASP A 327 -18.14 20.58 -5.00
C ASP A 327 -17.24 19.90 -3.99
N GLY A 328 -17.76 19.11 -3.05
CA GLY A 328 -16.90 18.45 -2.09
C GLY A 328 -17.64 17.48 -1.18
N TYR A 329 -16.85 16.82 -0.35
CA TYR A 329 -17.36 15.84 0.59
C TYR A 329 -16.34 15.51 1.70
N LEU A 330 -16.86 14.90 2.76
CA LEU A 330 -16.12 14.31 3.86
C LEU A 330 -16.36 12.81 3.88
N ASP A 331 -15.29 12.00 3.80
CA ASP A 331 -15.33 10.52 3.82
C ASP A 331 -14.48 9.97 4.98
N PRO A 332 -15.00 9.81 6.20
CA PRO A 332 -14.37 8.98 7.22
C PRO A 332 -14.43 7.49 6.84
N THR A 333 -13.37 6.77 7.15
CA THR A 333 -13.26 5.32 6.95
C THR A 333 -12.54 4.72 8.14
N GLU A 334 -13.13 3.68 8.72
CA GLU A 334 -12.53 2.83 9.76
C GLU A 334 -12.45 1.42 9.21
N ARG A 335 -11.28 0.76 9.33
CA ARG A 335 -11.09 -0.61 8.85
C ARG A 335 -10.21 -1.41 9.78
N GLU A 336 -10.72 -2.58 10.15
CA GLU A 336 -9.97 -3.61 10.86
C GLU A 336 -9.78 -4.82 9.94
N ASN A 337 -8.57 -5.40 9.93
CA ASN A 337 -8.30 -6.62 9.19
C ASN A 337 -7.54 -7.62 10.07
N THR A 338 -7.88 -8.89 9.91
CA THR A 338 -7.08 -10.02 10.37
C THR A 338 -6.80 -10.92 9.19
N ILE A 339 -5.51 -11.15 8.89
CA ILE A 339 -5.08 -12.04 7.81
C ILE A 339 -4.22 -13.15 8.42
N ILE A 340 -4.58 -14.39 8.15
CA ILE A 340 -3.78 -15.57 8.49
C ILE A 340 -3.42 -16.26 7.19
N SER A 341 -2.13 -16.37 6.91
CA SER A 341 -1.64 -17.01 5.69
C SER A 341 -0.53 -18.00 6.02
N GLY A 342 -0.55 -19.15 5.35
CA GLY A 342 0.50 -20.15 5.51
C GLY A 342 0.78 -20.85 4.19
N ASN A 343 2.05 -21.20 3.98
CA ASN A 343 2.44 -22.00 2.83
C ASN A 343 3.60 -22.94 3.13
N ILE A 344 3.73 -23.94 2.28
CA ILE A 344 4.84 -24.89 2.27
C ILE A 344 5.36 -24.98 0.84
N VAL A 345 6.67 -24.86 0.70
CA VAL A 345 7.40 -25.17 -0.53
C VAL A 345 8.14 -26.49 -0.32
N ASN A 346 7.99 -27.40 -1.27
CA ASN A 346 8.63 -28.71 -1.24
C ASN A 346 9.27 -29.04 -2.59
N GLU A 347 10.57 -29.27 -2.59
CA GLU A 347 11.33 -29.67 -3.77
C GLU A 347 11.44 -31.19 -3.81
N VAL A 348 10.94 -31.82 -4.86
CA VAL A 348 10.94 -33.29 -5.06
C VAL A 348 11.35 -33.60 -6.49
N GLY A 349 12.58 -34.12 -6.65
CA GLY A 349 13.14 -34.37 -7.97
C GLY A 349 13.27 -33.07 -8.76
N ASN A 350 12.56 -32.97 -9.87
CA ASN A 350 12.51 -31.79 -10.73
C ASN A 350 11.28 -30.91 -10.50
N HIS A 351 10.55 -31.09 -9.40
CA HIS A 351 9.34 -30.33 -9.04
C HIS A 351 9.63 -29.40 -7.87
N THR A 352 9.16 -28.15 -7.96
CA THR A 352 9.06 -27.21 -6.85
C THR A 352 7.57 -26.92 -6.59
N LEU A 353 7.03 -27.62 -5.58
CA LEU A 353 5.61 -27.58 -5.24
C LEU A 353 5.35 -26.56 -4.14
N LEU A 354 4.52 -25.57 -4.41
CA LEU A 354 3.97 -24.61 -3.43
C LEU A 354 2.52 -24.98 -3.12
N VAL A 355 2.19 -25.11 -1.84
CA VAL A 355 0.81 -25.26 -1.36
C VAL A 355 0.58 -24.22 -0.27
N GLY A 356 -0.57 -23.55 -0.29
CA GLY A 356 -0.87 -22.56 0.74
C GLY A 356 -2.35 -22.32 0.99
N VAL A 357 -2.60 -21.66 2.12
CA VAL A 357 -3.92 -21.25 2.60
C VAL A 357 -3.87 -19.79 3.03
N GLU A 358 -4.99 -19.09 2.85
CA GLU A 358 -5.17 -17.72 3.34
C GLU A 358 -6.59 -17.55 3.87
N LEU A 359 -6.69 -16.97 5.06
CA LEU A 359 -7.94 -16.58 5.71
C LEU A 359 -7.88 -15.09 5.96
N ILE A 360 -8.94 -14.37 5.57
CA ILE A 360 -9.05 -12.91 5.78
C ILE A 360 -10.41 -12.66 6.42
N ASP A 361 -10.38 -11.89 7.51
CA ASP A 361 -11.55 -11.27 8.14
C ASP A 361 -11.36 -9.76 8.10
N THR A 362 -12.35 -9.02 7.59
CA THR A 362 -12.30 -7.56 7.44
C THR A 362 -13.63 -6.95 7.85
N THR A 363 -13.57 -6.00 8.77
CA THR A 363 -14.67 -5.07 9.03
C THR A 363 -14.31 -3.70 8.49
N ASN A 364 -15.25 -3.05 7.79
CA ASN A 364 -15.00 -1.75 7.19
C ASN A 364 -16.24 -0.85 7.34
N GLU A 365 -16.09 0.29 7.99
CA GLU A 365 -17.12 1.32 8.08
C GLU A 365 -16.75 2.53 7.22
N ASN A 366 -17.69 3.01 6.43
CA ASN A 366 -17.53 4.17 5.57
C ASN A 366 -18.71 5.12 5.77
N PHE A 367 -18.35 6.42 5.87
CA PHE A 367 -19.31 7.50 5.86
C PHE A 367 -19.04 8.38 4.65
N ARG A 368 -20.06 9.03 4.12
CA ARG A 368 -19.95 10.15 3.20
C ARG A 368 -20.95 11.22 3.58
N TYR A 369 -20.42 12.41 3.78
CA TYR A 369 -21.18 13.65 3.87
C TYR A 369 -20.84 14.50 2.65
N ASN A 370 -21.83 15.06 1.97
CA ASN A 370 -21.58 16.09 0.97
C ASN A 370 -21.27 17.42 1.67
N THR A 371 -20.56 18.32 0.99
CA THR A 371 -20.55 19.74 1.37
C THR A 371 -21.97 20.28 1.37
N PHE A 372 -22.23 21.25 2.22
CA PHE A 372 -23.52 21.93 2.29
C PHE A 372 -23.29 23.42 2.45
N TRP A 373 -23.39 24.14 1.34
CA TRP A 373 -23.16 25.58 1.31
C TRP A 373 -24.40 26.34 1.79
N SER A 374 -24.20 27.31 2.70
CA SER A 374 -25.31 28.08 3.30
C SER A 374 -26.11 28.90 2.29
N THR A 375 -25.51 29.29 1.17
CA THR A 375 -26.12 30.12 0.12
C THR A 375 -26.95 29.31 -0.86
N THR A 376 -26.52 28.12 -1.24
CA THR A 376 -27.23 27.26 -2.20
C THR A 376 -28.09 26.19 -1.50
N SER A 377 -27.80 25.86 -0.25
CA SER A 377 -28.35 24.69 0.45
C SER A 377 -28.10 23.39 -0.34
N ASP A 378 -26.96 23.29 -0.99
CA ASP A 378 -26.53 22.20 -1.88
C ASP A 378 -25.04 21.94 -1.74
N ASP A 379 -24.54 20.88 -2.39
CA ASP A 379 -23.13 20.50 -2.39
C ASP A 379 -22.26 21.39 -3.30
N ASN A 380 -22.87 22.19 -4.17
CA ASN A 380 -22.18 23.06 -5.11
C ASN A 380 -22.37 24.55 -4.80
N GLU A 381 -21.27 25.33 -4.94
CA GLU A 381 -21.28 26.79 -4.91
C GLU A 381 -20.27 27.36 -5.91
N VAL A 382 -20.48 28.59 -6.37
CA VAL A 382 -19.63 29.26 -7.37
C VAL A 382 -18.79 30.36 -6.73
N PHE A 383 -17.48 30.30 -6.92
CA PHE A 383 -16.52 31.26 -6.36
C PHE A 383 -15.72 31.98 -7.44
N ASN A 384 -15.26 33.19 -7.13
CA ASN A 384 -14.26 33.86 -7.93
C ASN A 384 -12.91 33.17 -7.79
N ILE A 385 -12.19 33.03 -8.90
CA ILE A 385 -10.83 32.48 -8.89
C ILE A 385 -9.88 33.58 -8.44
N THR A 386 -9.41 33.48 -7.21
CA THR A 386 -8.44 34.38 -6.57
C THR A 386 -7.21 33.60 -6.13
N ARG A 387 -6.16 34.30 -5.69
CA ARG A 387 -4.98 33.69 -5.11
C ARG A 387 -4.58 34.39 -3.80
N PRO A 388 -4.71 33.73 -2.64
CA PRO A 388 -5.38 32.43 -2.47
C PRO A 388 -6.87 32.49 -2.81
N MET A 389 -7.51 31.31 -2.92
CA MET A 389 -8.97 31.22 -3.08
C MET A 389 -9.65 31.69 -1.80
N ASP A 390 -10.76 32.45 -1.95
CA ASP A 390 -11.60 32.91 -0.84
C ASP A 390 -12.97 32.22 -0.91
N PHE A 391 -13.25 31.39 0.09
CA PHE A 391 -14.52 30.65 0.20
C PHE A 391 -15.50 31.28 1.20
N SER A 392 -15.17 32.41 1.78
CA SER A 392 -16.08 33.14 2.68
C SER A 392 -17.18 33.92 1.94
N VAL A 393 -16.95 34.21 0.65
CA VAL A 393 -17.86 34.98 -0.20
C VAL A 393 -17.97 34.31 -1.57
N ASN A 394 -19.19 34.04 -2.01
CA ASN A 394 -19.42 33.45 -3.33
C ASN A 394 -19.24 34.46 -4.49
N SER A 395 -19.31 34.00 -5.72
CA SER A 395 -19.11 34.86 -6.92
C SER A 395 -20.14 36.01 -7.08
N ALA A 396 -21.27 35.93 -6.41
CA ALA A 396 -22.29 37.00 -6.36
C ALA A 396 -22.04 38.01 -5.24
N GLY A 397 -20.96 37.87 -4.45
CA GLY A 397 -20.66 38.77 -3.35
C GLY A 397 -21.45 38.47 -2.07
N VAL A 398 -22.03 37.30 -1.94
CA VAL A 398 -22.81 36.88 -0.76
C VAL A 398 -21.93 36.06 0.16
N ALA A 399 -21.94 36.40 1.45
CA ALA A 399 -21.21 35.62 2.47
C ALA A 399 -21.78 34.19 2.54
N THR A 400 -20.88 33.22 2.54
CA THR A 400 -21.22 31.79 2.56
C THR A 400 -20.37 31.02 3.57
N SER A 401 -20.84 29.87 3.95
CA SER A 401 -20.13 28.91 4.79
C SER A 401 -20.48 27.49 4.36
N ASN A 402 -19.61 26.54 4.66
CA ASN A 402 -19.79 25.15 4.36
C ASN A 402 -19.98 24.33 5.65
N ASP A 403 -20.96 23.44 5.66
CA ASP A 403 -21.16 22.45 6.75
C ASP A 403 -21.10 21.04 6.18
N TYR A 404 -20.02 20.32 6.48
CA TYR A 404 -19.83 18.94 6.05
C TYR A 404 -20.68 17.92 6.83
N THR A 405 -21.36 18.32 7.88
CA THR A 405 -22.16 17.39 8.71
C THR A 405 -23.66 17.45 8.42
N ALA A 406 -24.10 18.45 7.66
CA ALA A 406 -25.52 18.70 7.38
C ALA A 406 -26.13 17.67 6.41
N ASP A 407 -25.35 17.18 5.43
CA ASP A 407 -25.85 16.21 4.43
C ASP A 407 -25.11 14.87 4.49
N LEU A 408 -25.60 13.97 5.35
CA LEU A 408 -25.14 12.57 5.35
C LEU A 408 -25.62 11.87 4.07
N LYS A 409 -24.73 11.66 3.10
CA LYS A 409 -25.02 10.98 1.84
C LYS A 409 -25.17 9.48 2.00
N SER A 410 -24.20 8.84 2.66
CA SER A 410 -24.23 7.39 2.92
C SER A 410 -23.49 7.04 4.21
N LYS A 411 -23.93 5.96 4.85
CA LYS A 411 -23.23 5.28 5.94
C LYS A 411 -23.35 3.79 5.73
N THR A 412 -22.20 3.11 5.52
CA THR A 412 -22.17 1.66 5.25
C THR A 412 -21.21 0.96 6.19
N LYS A 413 -21.60 -0.25 6.59
CA LYS A 413 -20.74 -1.21 7.26
C LYS A 413 -20.64 -2.46 6.40
N SER A 414 -19.43 -2.98 6.21
CA SER A 414 -19.14 -4.17 5.42
C SER A 414 -18.36 -5.17 6.25
N ASP A 415 -18.85 -6.39 6.32
CA ASP A 415 -18.19 -7.54 6.93
C ASP A 415 -17.79 -8.50 5.80
N ILE A 416 -16.51 -8.89 5.76
CA ILE A 416 -15.91 -9.64 4.66
C ILE A 416 -15.10 -10.80 5.22
N ASP A 417 -15.42 -12.01 4.77
CA ASP A 417 -14.70 -13.24 5.06
C ASP A 417 -14.14 -13.84 3.77
N VAL A 418 -12.85 -14.16 3.75
CA VAL A 418 -12.21 -14.84 2.62
C VAL A 418 -11.51 -16.11 3.08
N THR A 419 -11.78 -17.20 2.39
CA THR A 419 -11.04 -18.47 2.55
C THR A 419 -10.46 -18.86 1.22
N SER A 420 -9.16 -19.13 1.17
CA SER A 420 -8.45 -19.44 -0.05
C SER A 420 -7.50 -20.61 0.10
N LEU A 421 -7.46 -21.44 -0.94
CA LEU A 421 -6.49 -22.53 -1.08
C LEU A 421 -5.78 -22.38 -2.43
N TYR A 422 -4.48 -22.53 -2.47
CA TYR A 422 -3.72 -22.45 -3.69
C TYR A 422 -2.62 -23.51 -3.79
N ILE A 423 -2.33 -23.91 -5.01
CA ILE A 423 -1.28 -24.85 -5.35
C ILE A 423 -0.58 -24.39 -6.63
N GLN A 424 0.74 -24.50 -6.67
CA GLN A 424 1.55 -24.26 -7.87
C GLN A 424 2.67 -25.29 -7.92
N ASP A 425 2.93 -25.84 -9.09
CA ASP A 425 4.08 -26.68 -9.38
C ASP A 425 4.94 -26.03 -10.45
N GLN A 426 6.21 -25.87 -10.19
CA GLN A 426 7.23 -25.52 -11.17
C GLN A 426 8.06 -26.75 -11.44
N ILE A 427 8.12 -27.13 -12.72
CA ILE A 427 8.72 -28.38 -13.18
C ILE A 427 9.94 -28.05 -14.05
N ASP A 428 11.11 -28.49 -13.64
CA ASP A 428 12.33 -28.41 -14.43
C ASP A 428 12.39 -29.60 -15.39
N VAL A 429 11.76 -29.44 -16.57
CA VAL A 429 11.71 -30.50 -17.60
C VAL A 429 13.11 -30.81 -18.12
N SER A 430 13.96 -29.79 -18.21
CA SER A 430 15.38 -29.87 -18.53
C SER A 430 16.09 -28.61 -18.07
N ASP A 431 17.41 -28.56 -18.19
CA ASP A 431 18.21 -27.35 -17.88
C ASP A 431 17.75 -26.10 -18.65
N LYS A 432 17.05 -26.27 -19.78
CA LYS A 432 16.59 -25.20 -20.66
C LYS A 432 15.08 -24.99 -20.68
N LEU A 433 14.30 -25.91 -20.17
CA LEU A 433 12.84 -25.87 -20.26
C LEU A 433 12.22 -26.04 -18.87
N LYS A 434 11.44 -25.06 -18.46
CA LYS A 434 10.64 -25.12 -17.23
C LYS A 434 9.17 -24.92 -17.56
N LEU A 435 8.31 -25.59 -16.81
CA LEU A 435 6.86 -25.42 -16.85
C LEU A 435 6.39 -24.93 -15.48
N MET A 436 5.40 -24.09 -15.48
CA MET A 436 4.68 -23.68 -14.27
C MET A 436 3.20 -23.95 -14.48
N ILE A 437 2.54 -24.59 -13.53
CA ILE A 437 1.10 -24.80 -13.51
C ILE A 437 0.58 -24.63 -12.09
N GLY A 438 -0.54 -23.97 -11.94
CA GLY A 438 -1.15 -23.78 -10.64
C GLY A 438 -2.58 -23.27 -10.73
N GLY A 439 -3.20 -23.17 -9.56
CA GLY A 439 -4.52 -22.58 -9.42
C GLY A 439 -4.82 -22.22 -7.97
N ARG A 440 -5.73 -21.29 -7.81
CA ARG A 440 -6.25 -20.86 -6.52
C ARG A 440 -7.77 -20.95 -6.53
N HIS A 441 -8.32 -21.42 -5.43
CA HIS A 441 -9.74 -21.39 -5.14
C HIS A 441 -10.01 -20.41 -4.02
N ASP A 442 -10.85 -19.43 -4.30
CA ASP A 442 -11.29 -18.42 -3.33
C ASP A 442 -12.78 -18.59 -3.04
N SER A 443 -13.15 -18.50 -1.75
CA SER A 443 -14.51 -18.24 -1.27
C SER A 443 -14.49 -16.85 -0.65
N PHE A 444 -15.23 -15.93 -1.23
CA PHE A 444 -15.35 -14.54 -0.80
C PHE A 444 -16.79 -14.28 -0.38
N ASP A 445 -17.01 -14.10 0.91
CA ASP A 445 -18.29 -13.76 1.51
C ASP A 445 -18.30 -12.30 1.92
N ILE A 446 -19.32 -11.54 1.53
CA ILE A 446 -19.48 -10.15 1.93
C ILE A 446 -20.91 -9.83 2.32
N THR A 447 -21.06 -9.11 3.42
CA THR A 447 -22.31 -8.45 3.80
C THR A 447 -22.06 -6.94 3.85
N VAL A 448 -22.85 -6.17 3.13
CA VAL A 448 -22.85 -4.70 3.17
C VAL A 448 -24.15 -4.22 3.74
N THR A 449 -24.09 -3.56 4.89
CA THR A 449 -25.20 -2.92 5.56
C THR A 449 -25.22 -1.43 5.23
N ASP A 450 -26.27 -0.94 4.57
CA ASP A 450 -26.55 0.47 4.47
C ASP A 450 -27.25 0.93 5.76
N VAL A 451 -26.45 1.52 6.67
CA VAL A 451 -26.94 1.95 7.99
C VAL A 451 -27.93 3.10 7.86
N LYS A 452 -27.74 3.99 6.87
CA LYS A 452 -28.66 5.11 6.61
C LYS A 452 -30.02 4.63 6.13
N ALA A 453 -30.05 3.65 5.20
CA ALA A 453 -31.30 3.10 4.65
C ALA A 453 -31.89 2.00 5.53
N GLY A 454 -31.15 1.44 6.49
CA GLY A 454 -31.60 0.32 7.33
C GLY A 454 -31.75 -0.99 6.53
N SER A 455 -30.92 -1.19 5.49
CA SER A 455 -30.98 -2.37 4.62
C SER A 455 -29.61 -3.05 4.53
N ALA A 456 -29.62 -4.35 4.24
CA ALA A 456 -28.40 -5.11 4.03
C ALA A 456 -28.49 -5.95 2.75
N ALA A 457 -27.34 -6.14 2.10
CA ALA A 457 -27.16 -7.05 0.99
C ALA A 457 -25.97 -7.95 1.28
N ALA A 458 -26.09 -9.23 1.00
CA ALA A 458 -25.04 -10.21 1.17
C ALA A 458 -24.77 -10.95 -0.14
N ARG A 459 -23.52 -11.33 -0.36
CA ARG A 459 -23.11 -12.10 -1.51
C ARG A 459 -21.96 -13.04 -1.16
N LYS A 460 -22.00 -14.22 -1.75
CA LYS A 460 -20.90 -15.18 -1.73
C LYS A 460 -20.44 -15.45 -3.14
N ASP A 461 -19.16 -15.20 -3.40
CA ASP A 461 -18.50 -15.52 -4.66
C ASP A 461 -17.49 -16.66 -4.44
N THR A 462 -17.52 -17.65 -5.32
CA THR A 462 -16.47 -18.68 -5.37
C THR A 462 -15.82 -18.64 -6.74
N LYS A 463 -14.49 -18.58 -6.76
CA LYS A 463 -13.74 -18.50 -8.01
C LYS A 463 -12.53 -19.41 -7.98
N PHE A 464 -12.33 -20.14 -9.07
CA PHE A 464 -11.06 -20.79 -9.37
C PHE A 464 -10.29 -19.95 -10.38
N SER A 465 -9.04 -19.59 -10.07
CA SER A 465 -8.15 -18.77 -10.89
C SER A 465 -6.94 -19.60 -11.31
N PRO A 466 -6.85 -20.07 -12.57
CA PRO A 466 -5.73 -20.82 -13.06
C PRO A 466 -4.53 -19.92 -13.38
N ARG A 467 -3.34 -20.52 -13.38
CA ARG A 467 -2.09 -19.95 -13.86
C ARG A 467 -1.25 -21.03 -14.54
N ALA A 468 -0.68 -20.72 -15.70
CA ALA A 468 0.24 -21.59 -16.39
C ALA A 468 1.37 -20.78 -17.04
N GLY A 469 2.55 -21.37 -17.18
CA GLY A 469 3.69 -20.73 -17.83
C GLY A 469 4.65 -21.77 -18.41
N VAL A 470 5.32 -21.35 -19.48
CA VAL A 470 6.43 -22.09 -20.11
C VAL A 470 7.61 -21.12 -20.18
N ILE A 471 8.77 -21.58 -19.75
CA ILE A 471 10.01 -20.81 -19.75
C ILE A 471 11.06 -21.61 -20.53
N PHE A 472 11.63 -20.97 -21.55
CA PHE A 472 12.72 -21.54 -22.33
C PHE A 472 13.98 -20.69 -22.17
N LYS A 473 15.04 -21.30 -21.68
CA LYS A 473 16.36 -20.67 -21.45
C LYS A 473 17.36 -21.18 -22.47
N PRO A 474 17.53 -20.50 -23.62
CA PRO A 474 18.55 -20.90 -24.59
C PRO A 474 19.97 -20.77 -24.03
N GLN A 475 20.15 -19.81 -23.11
CA GLN A 475 21.39 -19.52 -22.37
C GLN A 475 21.04 -19.14 -20.92
N ASP A 476 21.99 -19.24 -20.01
CA ASP A 476 21.77 -19.00 -18.56
C ASP A 476 21.29 -17.56 -18.24
N ASN A 477 21.64 -16.60 -19.09
CA ASN A 477 21.29 -15.19 -18.93
C ASN A 477 20.13 -14.72 -19.83
N ILE A 478 19.48 -15.63 -20.55
CA ILE A 478 18.34 -15.33 -21.45
C ILE A 478 17.19 -16.28 -21.13
N SER A 479 16.03 -15.68 -20.87
CA SER A 479 14.79 -16.41 -20.63
C SER A 479 13.68 -15.90 -21.55
N TRP A 480 13.04 -16.79 -22.25
CA TRP A 480 11.85 -16.52 -23.05
C TRP A 480 10.68 -17.23 -22.39
N TYR A 481 9.55 -16.58 -22.29
CA TYR A 481 8.40 -17.19 -21.65
C TYR A 481 7.09 -16.90 -22.37
N TYR A 482 6.14 -17.80 -22.16
CA TYR A 482 4.72 -17.57 -22.36
C TYR A 482 4.01 -17.87 -21.04
N SER A 483 3.06 -17.03 -20.64
CA SER A 483 2.21 -17.29 -19.48
C SER A 483 0.75 -16.95 -19.72
N TYR A 484 -0.11 -17.66 -19.02
CA TYR A 484 -1.53 -17.39 -18.87
C TYR A 484 -1.88 -17.25 -17.40
N SER A 485 -2.68 -16.26 -17.06
CA SER A 485 -3.14 -16.02 -15.68
C SER A 485 -4.50 -15.34 -15.65
N GLU A 486 -5.26 -15.63 -14.60
CA GLU A 486 -6.55 -14.99 -14.33
C GLU A 486 -6.54 -14.25 -13.01
N SER A 487 -7.44 -13.27 -12.88
CA SER A 487 -7.86 -12.63 -11.65
C SER A 487 -9.34 -12.28 -11.70
N PHE A 488 -9.92 -11.91 -10.56
CA PHE A 488 -11.31 -11.50 -10.48
C PHE A 488 -11.50 -10.33 -9.50
N LEU A 489 -12.54 -9.54 -9.73
CA LEU A 489 -12.95 -8.46 -8.84
C LEU A 489 -14.41 -8.66 -8.42
N PRO A 490 -14.70 -8.80 -7.11
CA PRO A 490 -16.07 -8.90 -6.61
C PRO A 490 -16.88 -7.63 -6.88
N ARG A 491 -18.18 -7.76 -7.04
CA ARG A 491 -19.09 -6.64 -7.39
C ARG A 491 -19.28 -5.59 -6.28
N SER A 492 -18.77 -5.81 -5.09
CA SER A 492 -18.69 -4.80 -4.03
C SER A 492 -17.65 -3.69 -4.29
N GLY A 493 -16.82 -3.87 -5.33
CA GLY A 493 -15.73 -2.96 -5.69
C GLY A 493 -14.52 -3.07 -4.76
N GLU A 494 -13.50 -2.26 -5.04
CA GLU A 494 -12.20 -2.30 -4.34
C GLU A 494 -12.28 -1.92 -2.85
N GLN A 495 -13.24 -1.06 -2.47
CA GLN A 495 -13.34 -0.51 -1.11
C GLN A 495 -14.58 -0.99 -0.35
N TYR A 496 -15.33 -1.94 -0.90
CA TYR A 496 -16.49 -2.59 -0.24
C TYR A 496 -17.60 -1.63 0.23
N LYS A 497 -17.68 -0.43 -0.35
CA LYS A 497 -18.59 0.63 0.11
C LYS A 497 -20.04 0.42 -0.29
N LYS A 498 -20.32 -0.45 -1.26
CA LYS A 498 -21.67 -0.58 -1.81
C LYS A 498 -21.90 -1.95 -2.46
N LEU A 499 -23.02 -2.57 -2.09
CA LEU A 499 -23.52 -3.74 -2.79
C LEU A 499 -25.00 -3.52 -3.08
N THR A 500 -25.32 -3.09 -4.32
CA THR A 500 -26.72 -2.95 -4.73
C THR A 500 -27.35 -4.30 -5.06
N ALA A 501 -28.66 -4.43 -5.03
CA ALA A 501 -29.35 -5.65 -5.43
C ALA A 501 -29.00 -6.08 -6.88
N SER A 502 -28.84 -5.10 -7.79
CA SER A 502 -28.39 -5.37 -9.17
C SER A 502 -26.94 -5.85 -9.22
N ALA A 503 -26.04 -5.25 -8.45
CA ALA A 503 -24.65 -5.70 -8.38
C ALA A 503 -24.54 -7.10 -7.75
N ALA A 504 -25.34 -7.37 -6.71
CA ALA A 504 -25.38 -8.69 -6.07
C ALA A 504 -25.88 -9.81 -7.01
N ALA A 505 -26.60 -9.48 -8.07
CA ALA A 505 -27.11 -10.45 -9.06
C ALA A 505 -26.14 -10.72 -10.22
N LEU A 506 -25.04 -9.98 -10.35
CA LEU A 506 -24.06 -10.13 -11.43
C LEU A 506 -22.86 -10.96 -10.98
N ASP A 507 -22.27 -11.73 -11.89
CA ASP A 507 -21.02 -12.43 -11.63
C ASP A 507 -19.86 -11.43 -11.40
N PRO A 508 -18.81 -11.81 -10.64
CA PRO A 508 -17.59 -11.03 -10.53
C PRO A 508 -16.99 -10.69 -11.90
N ASP A 509 -16.30 -9.56 -11.99
CA ASP A 509 -15.50 -9.26 -13.16
C ASP A 509 -14.30 -10.21 -13.22
N VAL A 510 -14.00 -10.75 -14.40
CA VAL A 510 -12.87 -11.65 -14.64
C VAL A 510 -11.88 -10.95 -15.57
N TYR A 511 -10.62 -11.06 -15.24
CA TYR A 511 -9.50 -10.51 -16.01
C TYR A 511 -8.57 -11.64 -16.39
N GLU A 512 -8.28 -11.75 -17.67
CA GLU A 512 -7.41 -12.77 -18.26
C GLU A 512 -6.21 -12.10 -18.91
N SER A 513 -5.04 -12.71 -18.81
CA SER A 513 -3.84 -12.25 -19.48
C SER A 513 -3.09 -13.40 -20.13
N SER A 514 -2.66 -13.17 -21.36
CA SER A 514 -1.65 -13.96 -22.04
C SER A 514 -0.45 -13.06 -22.30
N GLU A 515 0.72 -13.48 -21.83
CA GLU A 515 1.94 -12.70 -21.94
C GLU A 515 3.06 -13.51 -22.57
N VAL A 516 3.81 -12.86 -23.48
CA VAL A 516 5.05 -13.35 -24.07
C VAL A 516 6.17 -12.39 -23.69
N GLY A 517 7.24 -12.90 -23.20
CA GLY A 517 8.38 -12.08 -22.81
C GLY A 517 9.72 -12.82 -22.93
#